data_8a270f31e8a3e570b217be824260d43d
#
_entry.id   8a270f31e8a3e570b217be824260d43d
#
_cell.length_a   1.000
_cell.length_b   1.000
_cell.length_c   1.000
_cell.angle_alpha   90.00
_cell.angle_beta   90.00
_cell.angle_gamma   90.00
#
_symmetry.space_group_name_H-M   'P 1'
#
loop_
_entity.id
_entity.type
_entity.pdbx_description
1 polymer ?
#
loop_
_entity_poly.entity_id
_entity_poly.type
_entity_poly.pdbx_seq_one_letter_code
_entity_poly.pdbx_strand_id
1 'polypeptide(L)'
;MATGKEKQLSLDGTLGNYYSAYIRWSPDSKKVASCKIRPVEKRYVYYVESSPADQLQPKLHKQEYAKPGDELPFKVPCIYEVESGRSIIPSTELFDRQYEVYGPEWNPDSRAVTFEYNQRGHQVYRVLELSAETGKVRPL
;
A
#
# COMPACT_ATOMS: atom_id res chain seq x y z
N MET A 1 -24.48 21.62 -2.71
CA MET A 1 -23.87 21.78 -4.05
C MET A 1 -22.37 21.66 -3.90
N ALA A 2 -21.70 20.83 -4.71
CA ALA A 2 -20.25 20.76 -4.71
C ALA A 2 -19.68 22.09 -5.18
N THR A 3 -18.75 22.67 -4.45
CA THR A 3 -18.19 24.01 -4.75
C THR A 3 -17.25 24.02 -5.94
N GLY A 4 -16.94 22.87 -6.53
CA GLY A 4 -15.94 22.73 -7.61
C GLY A 4 -14.51 23.10 -7.21
N LYS A 5 -14.25 23.35 -5.93
CA LYS A 5 -12.90 23.65 -5.44
C LYS A 5 -12.17 22.34 -5.15
N GLU A 6 -11.01 22.20 -5.76
CA GLU A 6 -10.08 21.10 -5.46
C GLU A 6 -9.18 21.50 -4.29
N LYS A 7 -8.85 20.53 -3.44
CA LYS A 7 -7.87 20.68 -2.36
C LYS A 7 -6.89 19.52 -2.40
N GLN A 8 -5.62 19.83 -2.60
CA GLN A 8 -4.54 18.86 -2.51
C GLN A 8 -4.24 18.54 -1.06
N LEU A 9 -4.26 17.23 -0.70
CA LEU A 9 -4.03 16.76 0.67
C LEU A 9 -2.58 16.33 0.94
N SER A 10 -1.80 16.05 -0.12
CA SER A 10 -0.39 15.66 -0.01
C SER A 10 0.47 16.45 -0.99
N LEU A 11 1.68 16.86 -0.56
CA LEU A 11 2.61 17.65 -1.36
C LEU A 11 3.95 16.94 -1.57
N ASP A 12 4.10 15.73 -1.07
CA ASP A 12 5.36 14.98 -0.99
C ASP A 12 5.37 13.69 -1.82
N GLY A 13 4.40 13.58 -2.75
CA GLY A 13 4.35 12.50 -3.73
C GLY A 13 5.40 12.67 -4.82
N THR A 14 6.14 11.61 -5.14
CA THR A 14 7.12 11.54 -6.23
C THR A 14 6.99 10.20 -6.95
N LEU A 15 7.67 10.03 -8.11
CA LEU A 15 7.72 8.73 -8.81
C LEU A 15 8.34 7.61 -7.95
N GLY A 16 9.26 7.97 -7.05
CA GLY A 16 9.89 7.02 -6.12
C GLY A 16 9.14 6.86 -4.78
N ASN A 17 8.06 7.60 -4.57
CA ASN A 17 7.29 7.55 -3.34
C ASN A 17 5.91 8.19 -3.58
N TYR A 18 4.94 7.40 -3.98
CA TYR A 18 3.63 7.89 -4.42
C TYR A 18 2.49 7.34 -3.55
N TYR A 19 1.30 7.91 -3.70
CA TYR A 19 0.11 7.46 -2.99
C TYR A 19 -0.70 6.48 -3.83
N SER A 20 -1.19 5.44 -3.18
CA SER A 20 -2.07 4.44 -3.81
C SER A 20 -3.38 5.09 -4.28
N ALA A 21 -3.88 4.61 -5.43
CA ALA A 21 -5.24 4.92 -5.86
C ALA A 21 -6.33 4.23 -5.00
N TYR A 22 -5.92 3.29 -4.12
CA TYR A 22 -6.82 2.71 -3.13
C TYR A 22 -7.08 3.69 -2.02
N ILE A 23 -8.24 4.36 -2.09
CA ILE A 23 -8.66 5.42 -1.18
C ILE A 23 -9.91 4.97 -0.43
N ARG A 24 -9.93 5.15 0.89
CA ARG A 24 -11.07 4.85 1.76
C ARG A 24 -11.49 6.08 2.54
N TRP A 25 -12.72 6.50 2.35
CA TRP A 25 -13.33 7.53 3.18
C TRP A 25 -13.72 6.98 4.54
N SER A 26 -13.53 7.78 5.59
CA SER A 26 -14.06 7.46 6.91
C SER A 26 -15.59 7.49 6.89
N PRO A 27 -16.26 6.67 7.71
CA PRO A 27 -17.74 6.67 7.82
C PRO A 27 -18.33 8.06 8.10
N ASP A 28 -17.62 8.90 8.87
CA ASP A 28 -18.04 10.28 9.17
C ASP A 28 -17.72 11.28 8.04
N SER A 29 -17.15 10.83 6.92
CA SER A 29 -16.77 11.64 5.75
C SER A 29 -15.77 12.77 6.03
N LYS A 30 -15.04 12.73 7.14
CA LYS A 30 -14.08 13.78 7.53
C LYS A 30 -12.64 13.45 7.21
N LYS A 31 -12.32 12.17 6.97
CA LYS A 31 -10.97 11.68 6.75
C LYS A 31 -10.90 10.76 5.55
N VAL A 32 -9.71 10.64 5.01
CA VAL A 32 -9.37 9.72 3.92
C VAL A 32 -8.16 8.89 4.32
N ALA A 33 -8.27 7.58 4.16
CA ALA A 33 -7.15 6.66 4.33
C ALA A 33 -6.64 6.18 2.98
N SER A 34 -5.32 6.01 2.86
CA SER A 34 -4.61 5.49 1.70
C SER A 34 -3.29 4.86 2.16
N CYS A 35 -2.49 4.40 1.20
CA CYS A 35 -1.11 3.98 1.45
C CYS A 35 -0.13 4.84 0.67
N LYS A 36 0.94 5.28 1.31
CA LYS A 36 2.13 5.78 0.66
C LYS A 36 3.00 4.60 0.25
N ILE A 37 3.43 4.56 -1.00
CA ILE A 37 4.11 3.42 -1.60
C ILE A 37 5.48 3.86 -2.09
N ARG A 38 6.53 3.19 -1.60
CA ARG A 38 7.85 3.22 -2.19
C ARG A 38 7.95 2.02 -3.14
N PRO A 39 7.89 2.24 -4.46
CA PRO A 39 8.00 1.15 -5.44
C PRO A 39 9.44 0.64 -5.52
N VAL A 40 9.58 -0.52 -6.14
CA VAL A 40 10.86 -1.10 -6.51
C VAL A 40 10.88 -1.38 -8.01
N GLU A 41 12.07 -1.54 -8.56
CA GLU A 41 12.22 -1.96 -9.95
C GLU A 41 11.64 -3.37 -10.13
N LYS A 42 10.80 -3.52 -11.15
CA LYS A 42 10.22 -4.82 -11.47
C LYS A 42 11.29 -5.80 -11.93
N ARG A 43 11.31 -6.97 -11.33
CA ARG A 43 12.18 -8.07 -11.71
C ARG A 43 11.42 -9.10 -12.54
N TYR A 44 12.12 -9.75 -13.45
CA TYR A 44 11.51 -10.67 -14.38
C TYR A 44 12.32 -11.97 -14.47
N VAL A 45 11.61 -13.07 -14.65
CA VAL A 45 12.17 -14.32 -15.13
C VAL A 45 11.75 -14.53 -16.58
N TYR A 46 12.64 -15.16 -17.33
CA TYR A 46 12.45 -15.47 -18.73
C TYR A 46 12.53 -16.98 -18.92
N TYR A 47 11.63 -17.51 -19.74
CA TYR A 47 11.68 -18.91 -20.14
C TYR A 47 11.26 -19.06 -21.59
N VAL A 48 11.72 -20.13 -22.23
CA VAL A 48 11.45 -20.43 -23.63
C VAL A 48 10.47 -21.59 -23.71
N GLU A 49 9.36 -21.39 -24.38
CA GLU A 49 8.47 -22.44 -24.83
C GLU A 49 8.99 -22.94 -26.18
N SER A 50 9.64 -24.11 -26.19
CA SER A 50 10.33 -24.62 -27.36
C SER A 50 9.43 -25.12 -28.48
N SER A 51 8.20 -25.52 -28.16
CA SER A 51 7.20 -26.04 -29.10
C SER A 51 5.81 -25.47 -28.82
N PRO A 52 5.58 -24.18 -29.09
CA PRO A 52 4.26 -23.59 -28.92
C PRO A 52 3.27 -24.18 -29.93
N ALA A 53 1.97 -24.29 -29.51
CA ALA A 53 0.94 -24.90 -30.34
C ALA A 53 0.51 -24.05 -31.55
N ASP A 54 0.81 -22.76 -31.53
CA ASP A 54 0.32 -21.76 -32.49
C ASP A 54 1.39 -21.25 -33.47
N GLN A 55 2.65 -21.70 -33.34
CA GLN A 55 3.74 -21.36 -34.26
C GLN A 55 4.86 -22.40 -34.27
N LEU A 56 5.64 -22.42 -35.34
CA LEU A 56 6.77 -23.33 -35.49
C LEU A 56 8.00 -22.92 -34.66
N GLN A 57 8.21 -21.62 -34.50
CA GLN A 57 9.37 -21.10 -33.80
C GLN A 57 9.13 -21.02 -32.29
N PRO A 58 10.18 -21.19 -31.45
CA PRO A 58 10.09 -21.05 -30.03
C PRO A 58 9.55 -19.67 -29.60
N LYS A 59 8.84 -19.61 -28.47
CA LYS A 59 8.36 -18.38 -27.86
C LYS A 59 9.17 -18.04 -26.62
N LEU A 60 9.58 -16.77 -26.52
CA LEU A 60 10.13 -16.22 -25.29
C LEU A 60 9.01 -15.65 -24.42
N HIS A 61 8.92 -16.14 -23.21
CA HIS A 61 8.02 -15.63 -22.20
C HIS A 61 8.77 -14.81 -21.15
N LYS A 62 8.09 -13.77 -20.64
CA LYS A 62 8.56 -12.88 -19.59
C LYS A 62 7.50 -12.82 -18.51
N GLN A 63 7.87 -13.19 -17.28
CA GLN A 63 6.98 -13.15 -16.13
C GLN A 63 7.58 -12.27 -15.04
N GLU A 64 6.79 -11.36 -14.48
CA GLU A 64 7.20 -10.59 -13.31
C GLU A 64 7.35 -11.53 -12.11
N TYR A 65 8.52 -11.55 -11.53
CA TYR A 65 8.86 -12.44 -10.42
C TYR A 65 10.01 -11.88 -9.60
N ALA A 66 9.71 -11.54 -8.35
CA ALA A 66 10.73 -11.17 -7.36
C ALA A 66 11.28 -12.44 -6.70
N LYS A 67 12.59 -12.65 -6.80
CA LYS A 67 13.28 -13.78 -6.17
C LYS A 67 13.49 -13.55 -4.68
N PRO A 68 13.70 -14.61 -3.88
CA PRO A 68 14.19 -14.46 -2.51
C PRO A 68 15.46 -13.59 -2.49
N GLY A 69 15.45 -12.52 -1.68
CA GLY A 69 16.54 -11.53 -1.63
C GLY A 69 16.27 -10.23 -2.40
N ASP A 70 15.42 -10.23 -3.42
CA ASP A 70 15.03 -8.99 -4.11
C ASP A 70 14.28 -8.04 -3.18
N GLU A 71 14.40 -6.73 -3.43
CA GLU A 71 13.60 -5.73 -2.75
C GLU A 71 12.12 -5.86 -3.13
N LEU A 72 11.24 -5.59 -2.19
CA LEU A 72 9.79 -5.55 -2.37
C LEU A 72 9.28 -4.12 -2.15
N PRO A 73 8.15 -3.74 -2.78
CA PRO A 73 7.52 -2.45 -2.50
C PRO A 73 7.22 -2.28 -1.02
N PHE A 74 7.42 -1.07 -0.52
CA PHE A 74 7.14 -0.74 0.88
C PHE A 74 5.92 0.15 0.97
N LYS A 75 4.92 -0.25 1.76
CA LYS A 75 3.64 0.44 1.91
C LYS A 75 3.49 0.97 3.33
N VAL A 76 3.08 2.21 3.46
CA VAL A 76 2.78 2.85 4.74
C VAL A 76 1.34 3.35 4.72
N PRO A 77 0.42 2.75 5.49
CA PRO A 77 -0.93 3.28 5.67
C PRO A 77 -0.86 4.71 6.23
N CYS A 78 -1.66 5.59 5.69
CA CYS A 78 -1.72 6.99 6.10
C CYS A 78 -3.16 7.50 6.10
N ILE A 79 -3.41 8.51 6.92
CA ILE A 79 -4.72 9.16 7.05
C ILE A 79 -4.57 10.66 6.81
N TYR A 80 -5.53 11.26 6.14
CA TYR A 80 -5.63 12.70 5.93
C TYR A 80 -6.96 13.22 6.47
N GLU A 81 -6.91 14.28 7.23
CA GLU A 81 -8.10 15.07 7.58
C GLU A 81 -8.43 16.02 6.43
N VAL A 82 -9.63 15.91 5.89
CA VAL A 82 -10.00 16.65 4.67
C VAL A 82 -10.10 18.15 4.93
N GLU A 83 -10.64 18.56 6.06
CA GLU A 83 -10.84 19.97 6.37
C GLU A 83 -9.53 20.68 6.71
N SER A 84 -8.75 20.16 7.64
CA SER A 84 -7.48 20.75 8.07
C SER A 84 -6.34 20.51 7.08
N GLY A 85 -6.35 19.37 6.37
CA GLY A 85 -5.25 18.87 5.56
C GLY A 85 -4.14 18.20 6.39
N ARG A 86 -4.39 17.95 7.68
CA ARG A 86 -3.44 17.25 8.55
C ARG A 86 -3.23 15.84 8.05
N SER A 87 -1.96 15.44 7.90
CA SER A 87 -1.56 14.08 7.60
C SER A 87 -1.18 13.32 8.87
N ILE A 88 -1.55 12.06 8.94
CA ILE A 88 -1.22 11.13 10.01
C ILE A 88 -0.48 9.96 9.36
N ILE A 89 0.84 9.95 9.54
CA ILE A 89 1.76 8.93 9.01
C ILE A 89 2.40 8.24 10.20
N PRO A 90 2.21 6.92 10.37
CA PRO A 90 2.70 6.19 11.54
C PRO A 90 4.19 5.88 11.48
N SER A 91 4.77 5.52 12.66
CA SER A 91 6.00 4.73 12.72
C SER A 91 5.78 3.35 12.12
N THR A 92 6.80 2.80 11.46
CA THR A 92 6.73 1.52 10.75
C THR A 92 7.31 0.34 11.55
N GLU A 93 7.71 0.54 12.80
CA GLU A 93 8.41 -0.46 13.63
C GLU A 93 7.68 -1.81 13.75
N LEU A 94 6.34 -1.80 13.74
CA LEU A 94 5.54 -3.01 13.83
C LEU A 94 5.34 -3.74 12.49
N PHE A 95 5.75 -3.12 11.37
CA PHE A 95 5.54 -3.65 10.01
C PHE A 95 6.67 -3.26 9.03
N ASP A 96 7.91 -3.19 9.53
CA ASP A 96 9.10 -2.76 8.79
C ASP A 96 9.61 -3.77 7.76
N ARG A 97 9.50 -5.08 8.04
CA ARG A 97 9.98 -6.17 7.17
C ARG A 97 8.85 -6.73 6.31
N GLN A 98 8.27 -5.91 5.47
CA GLN A 98 7.09 -6.26 4.69
C GLN A 98 7.38 -7.29 3.60
N TYR A 99 6.52 -8.31 3.52
CA TYR A 99 6.17 -8.96 2.29
C TYR A 99 5.00 -8.21 1.63
N GLU A 100 3.96 -7.95 2.41
CA GLU A 100 2.77 -7.23 1.94
C GLU A 100 2.06 -6.52 3.10
N VAL A 101 1.44 -5.39 2.79
CA VAL A 101 0.49 -4.69 3.64
C VAL A 101 -0.82 -4.55 2.88
N TYR A 102 -1.93 -5.04 3.46
CA TYR A 102 -3.28 -4.98 2.92
C TYR A 102 -4.14 -3.98 3.70
N GLY A 103 -5.08 -3.35 3.04
CA GLY A 103 -5.88 -2.27 3.61
C GLY A 103 -5.33 -0.91 3.21
N PRO A 104 -5.65 0.18 3.93
CA PRO A 104 -6.37 0.28 5.21
C PRO A 104 -7.90 0.23 5.08
N GLU A 105 -8.58 -0.27 6.10
CA GLU A 105 -10.04 -0.27 6.21
C GLU A 105 -10.48 0.46 7.49
N TRP A 106 -11.49 1.31 7.39
CA TRP A 106 -11.97 2.10 8.51
C TRP A 106 -12.75 1.28 9.54
N ASN A 107 -12.52 1.56 10.82
CA ASN A 107 -13.42 1.16 11.87
C ASN A 107 -14.74 1.96 11.78
N PRO A 108 -15.90 1.38 12.17
CA PRO A 108 -17.20 2.05 12.04
C PRO A 108 -17.30 3.40 12.77
N ASP A 109 -16.50 3.61 13.81
CA ASP A 109 -16.48 4.84 14.62
C ASP A 109 -15.57 5.94 14.04
N SER A 110 -14.93 5.72 12.90
CA SER A 110 -14.01 6.66 12.23
C SER A 110 -12.78 7.07 13.07
N ARG A 111 -12.45 6.32 14.13
CA ARG A 111 -11.33 6.63 15.04
C ARG A 111 -10.02 5.98 14.63
N ALA A 112 -10.09 4.92 13.86
CA ALA A 112 -8.92 4.17 13.44
C ALA A 112 -9.15 3.48 12.11
N VAL A 113 -8.06 3.08 11.48
CA VAL A 113 -8.07 2.13 10.36
C VAL A 113 -7.36 0.85 10.77
N THR A 114 -7.89 -0.27 10.30
CA THR A 114 -7.28 -1.59 10.44
C THR A 114 -6.58 -1.97 9.16
N PHE A 115 -5.41 -2.58 9.26
CA PHE A 115 -4.66 -3.09 8.12
C PHE A 115 -3.94 -4.39 8.51
N GLU A 116 -3.65 -5.20 7.51
CA GLU A 116 -2.98 -6.48 7.71
C GLU A 116 -1.53 -6.38 7.26
N TYR A 117 -0.65 -6.98 8.02
CA TYR A 117 0.78 -7.05 7.75
C TYR A 117 1.22 -8.50 7.64
N ASN A 118 1.84 -8.83 6.53
CA ASN A 118 2.51 -10.09 6.29
C ASN A 118 4.02 -9.82 6.22
N GLN A 119 4.77 -10.45 7.11
CA GLN A 119 6.23 -10.30 7.16
C GLN A 119 6.88 -11.06 6.01
N ARG A 120 7.99 -10.53 5.50
CA ARG A 120 8.84 -11.26 4.57
C ARG A 120 9.33 -12.56 5.21
N GLY A 121 9.09 -13.68 4.51
CA GLY A 121 9.31 -15.04 5.03
C GLY A 121 8.06 -15.66 5.65
N HIS A 122 6.94 -14.92 5.75
CA HIS A 122 5.62 -15.39 6.17
C HIS A 122 5.55 -16.02 7.57
N GLN A 123 6.52 -15.72 8.44
CA GLN A 123 6.55 -16.24 9.81
C GLN A 123 5.74 -15.39 10.78
N VAL A 124 5.45 -14.14 10.43
CA VAL A 124 4.66 -13.23 11.24
C VAL A 124 3.57 -12.63 10.38
N TYR A 125 2.34 -12.77 10.86
CA TYR A 125 1.16 -12.09 10.34
C TYR A 125 0.51 -11.31 11.47
N ARG A 126 0.20 -10.04 11.23
CA ARG A 126 -0.42 -9.16 12.23
C ARG A 126 -1.61 -8.44 11.63
N VAL A 127 -2.64 -8.31 12.45
CA VAL A 127 -3.69 -7.33 12.23
C VAL A 127 -3.36 -6.13 13.09
N LEU A 128 -3.20 -4.98 12.47
CA LEU A 128 -2.74 -3.74 13.09
C LEU A 128 -3.81 -2.66 12.98
N GLU A 129 -3.87 -1.81 14.00
CA GLU A 129 -4.75 -0.65 14.03
C GLU A 129 -3.92 0.63 14.08
N LEU A 130 -4.21 1.58 13.19
CA LEU A 130 -3.65 2.93 13.18
C LEU A 130 -4.69 3.91 13.71
N SER A 131 -4.41 4.54 14.83
CA SER A 131 -5.26 5.59 15.41
C SER A 131 -5.27 6.84 14.53
N ALA A 132 -6.47 7.29 14.16
CA ALA A 132 -6.68 8.52 13.38
C ALA A 132 -6.47 9.80 14.21
N GLU A 133 -6.35 9.69 15.51
CA GLU A 133 -6.11 10.82 16.41
C GLU A 133 -4.61 10.99 16.69
N THR A 134 -3.97 9.90 17.11
CA THR A 134 -2.60 9.92 17.64
C THR A 134 -1.53 9.48 16.65
N GLY A 135 -1.89 8.78 15.56
CA GLY A 135 -0.95 8.16 14.63
C GLY A 135 -0.23 6.92 15.20
N LYS A 136 -0.61 6.47 16.40
CA LYS A 136 -0.02 5.27 16.99
C LYS A 136 -0.57 4.01 16.33
N VAL A 137 0.33 3.04 16.11
CA VAL A 137 -0.01 1.70 15.64
C VAL A 137 0.03 0.72 16.81
N ARG A 138 -0.97 -0.15 16.89
CA ARG A 138 -1.00 -1.26 17.86
C ARG A 138 -1.46 -2.55 17.20
N PRO A 139 -1.02 -3.71 17.66
CA PRO A 139 -1.62 -4.99 17.25
C PRO A 139 -3.02 -5.15 17.87
N LEU A 140 -3.90 -5.84 17.13
CA LEU A 140 -5.23 -6.26 17.59
C LEU A 140 -5.21 -7.69 18.13
#